data_8b636a387e84477d9bea6c3110facc4c
#
_entry.id   8b636a387e84477d9bea6c3110facc4c
#
_cell.length_a   1.000
_cell.length_b   1.000
_cell.length_c   1.000
_cell.angle_alpha   90.00
_cell.angle_beta   90.00
_cell.angle_gamma   90.00
#
_symmetry.space_group_name_H-M   'P 1'
#
loop_
_entity.id
_entity.type
_entity.pdbx_description
1 polymer ?
#
loop_
_entity_poly.entity_id
_entity_poly.type
_entity_poly.pdbx_seq_one_letter_code
_entity_poly.pdbx_strand_id
1 'polypeptide(L)'
;MSRLQKSYKRFVIKATALPLREPKDSFTVHVYIRKDTGRYSDETPFESGKIFATENEALEAGIQIGTQQIDSGFQPRNIVT
;
A
#
# COMPACT_ATOMS: atom_id res chain seq x y z
N MET A 1 5.98 -4.71 13.22
CA MET A 1 5.51 -4.18 11.94
C MET A 1 4.28 -3.35 12.15
N SER A 2 4.21 -2.22 11.48
CA SER A 2 3.07 -1.32 11.59
C SER A 2 2.23 -1.38 10.33
N ARG A 3 0.94 -1.22 10.49
CA ARG A 3 -0.02 -1.22 9.39
C ARG A 3 -0.92 0.00 9.48
N LEU A 4 -1.32 0.48 8.32
CA LEU A 4 -2.30 1.57 8.24
C LEU A 4 -3.26 1.22 7.10
N GLN A 5 -4.54 1.38 7.37
CA GLN A 5 -5.58 1.07 6.39
C GLN A 5 -6.48 2.28 6.21
N LYS A 6 -6.83 2.56 4.97
CA LYS A 6 -7.67 3.71 4.65
C LYS A 6 -8.61 3.36 3.51
N SER A 7 -9.86 3.79 3.62
CA SER A 7 -10.83 3.70 2.53
C SER A 7 -10.72 4.93 1.65
N TYR A 8 -10.74 4.72 0.33
CA TYR A 8 -10.62 5.81 -0.61
C TYR A 8 -11.33 5.45 -1.91
N LYS A 9 -12.34 6.21 -2.29
CA LYS A 9 -13.08 6.05 -3.56
C LYS A 9 -13.48 4.61 -3.85
N ARG A 10 -14.12 3.95 -2.90
CA ARG A 10 -14.58 2.55 -3.01
C ARG A 10 -13.47 1.52 -3.02
N PHE A 11 -12.27 1.93 -2.65
CA PHE A 11 -11.15 1.02 -2.47
C PHE A 11 -10.66 1.06 -1.03
N VAL A 12 -10.00 0.01 -0.63
CA VAL A 12 -9.31 -0.04 0.66
C VAL A 12 -7.82 -0.13 0.37
N ILE A 13 -7.07 0.80 0.94
CA ILE A 13 -5.62 0.85 0.82
C ILE A 13 -5.04 0.36 2.14
N LYS A 14 -4.18 -0.64 2.06
CA LYS A 14 -3.50 -1.16 3.25
C LYS A 14 -2.00 -1.01 3.05
N ALA A 15 -1.36 -0.26 3.94
CA ALA A 15 0.08 -0.06 3.94
C ALA A 15 0.71 -0.81 5.10
N THR A 16 1.82 -1.48 4.84
CA THR A 16 2.57 -2.19 5.86
C THR A 16 4.01 -1.73 5.81
N ALA A 17 4.51 -1.18 6.93
CA ALA A 17 5.90 -0.78 7.04
C ALA A 17 6.73 -1.98 7.47
N LEU A 18 7.83 -2.22 6.77
CA LEU A 18 8.71 -3.34 7.02
C LEU A 18 10.11 -2.83 7.35
N PRO A 19 10.69 -3.27 8.47
CA PRO A 19 12.05 -2.87 8.81
C PRO A 19 13.05 -3.49 7.86
N LEU A 20 14.10 -2.74 7.56
CA LEU A 20 15.19 -3.21 6.71
C LEU A 20 16.41 -3.51 7.58
N ARG A 21 17.21 -4.48 7.14
CA ARG A 21 18.47 -4.77 7.81
C ARG A 21 19.53 -3.71 7.48
N GLU A 22 19.54 -3.27 6.24
CA GLU A 22 20.49 -2.27 5.75
C GLU A 22 19.77 -1.33 4.78
N PRO A 23 19.87 -0.02 5.02
CA PRO A 23 20.50 0.61 6.18
C PRO A 23 19.75 0.30 7.48
N LYS A 24 20.48 0.21 8.56
CA LYS A 24 19.91 -0.01 9.88
C LYS A 24 18.94 1.12 10.23
N ASP A 25 17.87 0.79 10.95
CA ASP A 25 16.85 1.75 11.39
C ASP A 25 16.15 2.43 10.22
N SER A 26 15.92 1.68 9.15
CA SER A 26 15.17 2.17 8.01
C SER A 26 14.01 1.23 7.70
N PHE A 27 13.08 1.72 6.87
CA PHE A 27 11.86 0.99 6.57
C PHE A 27 11.54 1.08 5.09
N THR A 28 10.86 0.08 4.59
CA THR A 28 10.19 0.14 3.30
C THR A 28 8.70 -0.04 3.53
N VAL A 29 7.89 0.13 2.48
CA VAL A 29 6.45 -0.03 2.61
C VAL A 29 5.92 -0.90 1.47
N HIS A 30 5.03 -1.82 1.83
CA HIS A 30 4.25 -2.60 0.88
C HIS A 30 2.82 -2.09 0.94
N VAL A 31 2.21 -1.92 -0.20
CA VAL A 31 0.86 -1.39 -0.32
C VAL A 31 -0.02 -2.40 -1.01
N TYR A 32 -1.21 -2.60 -0.48
CA TYR A 32 -2.21 -3.46 -1.10
C TYR A 32 -3.47 -2.67 -1.32
N ILE A 33 -4.07 -2.82 -2.48
CA ILE A 33 -5.31 -2.14 -2.83
C ILE A 33 -6.34 -3.19 -3.23
N ARG A 34 -7.54 -3.10 -2.66
CA ARG A 34 -8.66 -3.95 -3.06
C ARG A 34 -9.92 -3.12 -3.11
N LYS A 35 -10.93 -3.63 -3.80
CA LYS A 35 -12.25 -2.98 -3.76
C LYS A 35 -12.84 -3.09 -2.36
N ASP A 36 -13.56 -2.06 -1.96
CA ASP A 36 -14.23 -2.03 -0.66
C ASP A 36 -15.18 -3.23 -0.48
N THR A 37 -15.87 -3.61 -1.54
CA THR A 37 -16.75 -4.78 -1.54
C THR A 37 -16.05 -6.04 -1.98
N GLY A 38 -14.74 -5.96 -2.24
CA GLY A 38 -13.98 -7.06 -2.80
C GLY A 38 -13.59 -8.09 -1.78
N ARG A 39 -13.11 -9.21 -2.28
CA ARG A 39 -12.56 -10.28 -1.47
C ARG A 39 -11.06 -10.06 -1.28
N TYR A 40 -10.49 -10.70 -0.27
CA TYR A 40 -9.06 -10.60 -0.02
C TYR A 40 -8.23 -11.04 -1.21
N SER A 41 -8.74 -11.98 -2.00
CA SER A 41 -8.05 -12.45 -3.19
C SER A 41 -7.90 -11.36 -4.26
N ASP A 42 -8.64 -10.27 -4.14
CA ASP A 42 -8.57 -9.18 -5.09
C ASP A 42 -7.52 -8.13 -4.76
N GLU A 43 -6.77 -8.32 -3.69
CA GLU A 43 -5.72 -7.38 -3.32
C GLU A 43 -4.62 -7.36 -4.37
N THR A 44 -4.25 -6.16 -4.77
CA THR A 44 -3.16 -5.94 -5.72
C THR A 44 -1.99 -5.32 -4.99
N PRO A 45 -0.81 -5.95 -5.00
CA PRO A 45 0.34 -5.43 -4.27
C PRO A 45 1.11 -4.38 -5.07
N PHE A 46 1.66 -3.41 -4.33
CA PHE A 46 2.58 -2.41 -4.86
C PHE A 46 3.73 -2.24 -3.89
N GLU A 47 4.90 -1.95 -4.43
CA GLU A 47 6.06 -1.66 -3.62
C GLU A 47 6.57 -0.26 -3.97
N SER A 48 7.04 0.48 -2.95
CA SER A 48 7.53 1.82 -3.19
C SER A 48 8.91 1.85 -3.82
N GLY A 49 9.73 0.87 -3.51
CA GLY A 49 11.14 0.86 -3.90
C GLY A 49 11.97 1.92 -3.20
N LYS A 50 11.41 2.59 -2.21
CA LYS A 50 12.10 3.66 -1.46
C LYS A 50 12.36 3.23 -0.02
N ILE A 51 13.27 3.95 0.60
CA ILE A 51 13.65 3.73 1.99
C ILE A 51 13.22 4.93 2.82
N PHE A 52 12.64 4.66 3.98
CA PHE A 52 12.13 5.69 4.88
C PHE A 52 12.82 5.60 6.24
N ALA A 53 12.97 6.73 6.89
CA ALA A 53 13.66 6.80 8.17
C ALA A 53 12.77 6.36 9.34
N THR A 54 11.45 6.47 9.19
CA THR A 54 10.52 6.10 10.25
C THR A 54 9.37 5.28 9.70
N GLU A 55 8.72 4.52 10.60
CA GLU A 55 7.54 3.76 10.22
C GLU A 55 6.40 4.67 9.73
N ASN A 56 6.21 5.80 10.41
CA ASN A 56 5.16 6.73 10.02
C ASN A 56 5.36 7.27 8.61
N GLU A 57 6.58 7.64 8.28
CA GLU A 57 6.89 8.10 6.92
C GLU A 57 6.59 7.02 5.89
N ALA A 58 6.96 5.78 6.19
CA ALA A 58 6.70 4.66 5.29
C ALA A 58 5.19 4.45 5.10
N LEU A 59 4.43 4.46 6.19
CA LEU A 59 2.99 4.25 6.13
C LEU A 59 2.29 5.37 5.37
N GLU A 60 2.64 6.62 5.63
CA GLU A 60 2.05 7.75 4.93
C GLU A 60 2.37 7.70 3.43
N ALA A 61 3.61 7.38 3.10
CA ALA A 61 3.99 7.23 1.69
C ALA A 61 3.21 6.10 1.04
N GLY A 62 2.99 5.01 1.75
CA GLY A 62 2.20 3.89 1.24
C GLY A 62 0.78 4.28 0.91
N ILE A 63 0.13 5.04 1.79
CA ILE A 63 -1.23 5.52 1.54
C ILE A 63 -1.25 6.46 0.33
N GLN A 64 -0.26 7.34 0.20
CA GLN A 64 -0.17 8.22 -0.96
C GLN A 64 0.01 7.43 -2.25
N ILE A 65 0.84 6.41 -2.25
CA ILE A 65 1.01 5.54 -3.41
C ILE A 65 -0.34 4.93 -3.80
N GLY A 66 -1.07 4.42 -2.82
CA GLY A 66 -2.38 3.83 -3.06
C GLY A 66 -3.37 4.83 -3.65
N THR A 67 -3.45 6.04 -3.08
CA THR A 67 -4.37 7.05 -3.59
C THR A 67 -3.99 7.49 -5.00
N GLN A 68 -2.70 7.63 -5.27
CA GLN A 68 -2.24 8.00 -6.61
C GLN A 68 -2.58 6.93 -7.65
N GLN A 69 -2.44 5.67 -7.28
CA GLN A 69 -2.80 4.57 -8.19
C GLN A 69 -4.30 4.58 -8.50
N ILE A 70 -5.12 4.81 -7.49
CA ILE A 70 -6.56 4.87 -7.66
C ILE A 70 -6.94 6.07 -8.55
N ASP A 71 -6.36 7.23 -8.29
CA ASP A 71 -6.62 8.43 -9.07
C ASP A 71 -6.15 8.31 -10.51
N SER A 72 -5.15 7.47 -10.76
CA SER A 72 -4.62 7.23 -12.11
C SER A 72 -5.41 6.18 -12.89
N GLY A 73 -6.52 5.72 -12.34
CA GLY A 73 -7.33 4.72 -13.02
C GLY A 73 -6.97 3.29 -12.68
N PHE A 74 -6.61 3.06 -11.41
CA PHE A 74 -6.28 1.73 -10.94
C PHE A 74 -7.40 0.73 -11.26
N GLN A 75 -7.02 -0.43 -11.75
CA GLN A 75 -7.95 -1.54 -11.96
C GLN A 75 -7.47 -2.76 -11.19
N PRO A 76 -8.39 -3.41 -10.46
CA PRO A 76 -8.03 -4.61 -9.72
C PRO A 76 -7.47 -5.68 -10.64
N ARG A 77 -6.52 -6.40 -10.09
CA ARG A 77 -5.78 -7.41 -10.83
C ARG A 77 -6.64 -8.57 -11.31
N ASN A 78 -7.69 -8.89 -10.57
CA ASN A 78 -8.56 -10.02 -10.82
C ASN A 78 -9.84 -9.64 -11.54
N ILE A 79 -9.80 -8.64 -12.38
CA ILE A 79 -10.94 -8.37 -13.23
C ILE A 79 -10.99 -9.48 -14.26
N VAL A 80 -11.97 -10.32 -14.11
CA VAL A 80 -12.24 -11.36 -15.09
C VAL A 80 -13.15 -10.76 -16.13
N THR A 81 -12.65 -10.72 -17.28
CA THR A 81 -13.45 -10.27 -18.42
C THR A 81 -14.27 -11.43 -18.95
#